data_a2e4b9d9fbac4931e2bcb4423fef8587
#
_entry.id   a2e4b9d9fbac4931e2bcb4423fef8587
#
_cell.length_a   1.000
_cell.length_b   1.000
_cell.length_c   1.000
_cell.angle_alpha   90.00
_cell.angle_beta   90.00
_cell.angle_gamma   90.00
#
_symmetry.space_group_name_H-M   'P 1'
#
loop_
_entity.id
_entity.type
_entity.pdbx_description
1 polymer ?
#
loop_
_entity_poly.entity_id
_entity_poly.type
_entity_poly.pdbx_seq_one_letter_code
_entity_poly.pdbx_strand_id
1 'polypeptide(L)'
;MRKFFSYGPVDCRRHFCVPRRELIDRCVIQLVGEDEDFGHYFTVWAPRQTGKTWLMRQVKREIEERYGDRFTLGMMSMQGVVLKDEDEERFLKEVPLLIEEAFKIKLREEPGSWKEFRVLFKKEGGIFNKPVILFIDEFDSLPSKVIDQLVTLFRDIYLKRESYLLHG
;
A
#
# COMPACT_ATOMS: atom_id res chain seq x y z
N MET A 1 -17.83 -27.81 5.61
CA MET A 1 -18.20 -27.15 6.89
C MET A 1 -17.11 -26.15 7.26
N ARG A 2 -17.41 -24.85 7.47
CA ARG A 2 -16.44 -23.84 7.90
C ARG A 2 -16.12 -24.01 9.38
N LYS A 3 -14.84 -23.78 9.76
CA LYS A 3 -14.36 -23.91 11.14
C LYS A 3 -14.08 -22.54 11.74
N PHE A 4 -14.24 -22.38 13.04
CA PHE A 4 -13.72 -21.24 13.76
C PHE A 4 -12.20 -21.33 13.81
N PHE A 5 -11.51 -20.20 13.60
CA PHE A 5 -10.07 -20.12 13.60
C PHE A 5 -9.64 -19.01 14.55
N SER A 6 -8.80 -19.35 15.51
CA SER A 6 -8.42 -18.45 16.60
C SER A 6 -7.02 -17.86 16.46
N TYR A 7 -6.22 -18.35 15.50
CA TYR A 7 -4.82 -17.95 15.39
C TYR A 7 -4.30 -18.01 13.94
N GLY A 8 -3.67 -16.92 13.48
CA GLY A 8 -3.04 -16.82 12.16
C GLY A 8 -3.96 -16.25 11.06
N PRO A 9 -3.53 -16.26 9.79
CA PRO A 9 -4.27 -15.67 8.69
C PRO A 9 -5.55 -16.46 8.40
N VAL A 10 -6.68 -15.75 8.35
CA VAL A 10 -8.00 -16.33 8.12
C VAL A 10 -8.21 -16.58 6.62
N ASP A 11 -8.57 -17.81 6.25
CA ASP A 11 -9.07 -18.18 4.93
C ASP A 11 -10.59 -18.31 4.96
N CYS A 12 -11.29 -17.36 4.36
CA CYS A 12 -12.77 -17.33 4.36
C CYS A 12 -13.43 -18.49 3.59
N ARG A 13 -12.67 -19.28 2.84
CA ARG A 13 -13.17 -20.53 2.22
C ARG A 13 -13.31 -21.65 3.26
N ARG A 14 -12.41 -21.66 4.24
CA ARG A 14 -12.29 -22.71 5.27
C ARG A 14 -12.78 -22.28 6.65
N HIS A 15 -12.73 -20.97 6.92
CA HIS A 15 -13.02 -20.41 8.24
C HIS A 15 -14.25 -19.52 8.20
N PHE A 16 -14.85 -19.28 9.36
CA PHE A 16 -15.86 -18.26 9.52
C PHE A 16 -15.21 -16.88 9.45
N CYS A 17 -15.65 -16.08 8.49
CA CYS A 17 -15.26 -14.68 8.35
C CYS A 17 -16.46 -13.79 8.60
N VAL A 18 -16.28 -12.75 9.38
CA VAL A 18 -17.29 -11.70 9.53
C VAL A 18 -17.24 -10.82 8.26
N PRO A 19 -18.33 -10.75 7.49
CA PRO A 19 -18.37 -9.90 6.33
C PRO A 19 -18.29 -8.42 6.75
N ARG A 20 -17.36 -7.68 6.16
CA ARG A 20 -17.18 -6.24 6.41
C ARG A 20 -17.46 -5.45 5.14
N ARG A 21 -18.53 -5.78 4.43
CA ARG A 21 -18.82 -5.23 3.11
C ARG A 21 -18.85 -3.72 3.09
N GLU A 22 -19.57 -3.09 4.00
CA GLU A 22 -19.64 -1.62 4.09
C GLU A 22 -18.27 -0.97 4.28
N LEU A 23 -17.41 -1.56 5.12
CA LEU A 23 -16.06 -1.05 5.33
C LEU A 23 -15.17 -1.23 4.10
N ILE A 24 -15.27 -2.39 3.44
CA ILE A 24 -14.56 -2.67 2.19
C ILE A 24 -15.02 -1.68 1.10
N ASP A 25 -16.32 -1.51 0.91
CA ASP A 25 -16.88 -0.58 -0.08
C ASP A 25 -16.44 0.86 0.18
N ARG A 26 -16.47 1.31 1.42
CA ARG A 26 -15.96 2.64 1.80
C ARG A 26 -14.47 2.80 1.48
N CYS A 27 -13.64 1.80 1.78
CA CYS A 27 -12.22 1.83 1.44
C CYS A 27 -12.01 1.87 -0.08
N VAL A 28 -12.78 1.09 -0.84
CA VAL A 28 -12.71 1.09 -2.31
C VAL A 28 -13.06 2.47 -2.86
N ILE A 29 -14.17 3.07 -2.43
CA ILE A 29 -14.59 4.42 -2.84
C ILE A 29 -13.52 5.45 -2.53
N GLN A 30 -12.93 5.39 -1.33
CA GLN A 30 -11.85 6.31 -0.96
C GLN A 30 -10.59 6.14 -1.81
N LEU A 31 -10.20 4.89 -2.12
CA LEU A 31 -8.98 4.63 -2.91
C LEU A 31 -9.15 4.93 -4.39
N VAL A 32 -10.34 4.69 -4.94
CA VAL A 32 -10.64 4.91 -6.37
C VAL A 32 -11.06 6.35 -6.64
N GLY A 33 -11.71 6.99 -5.68
CA GLY A 33 -12.31 8.33 -5.81
C GLY A 33 -13.75 8.27 -6.30
N GLU A 34 -14.51 9.32 -5.98
CA GLU A 34 -15.79 9.58 -6.60
C GLU A 34 -15.53 10.02 -8.06
N ASP A 35 -16.29 9.50 -9.01
CA ASP A 35 -16.09 9.71 -10.45
C ASP A 35 -14.74 9.19 -11.01
N GLU A 36 -14.01 8.41 -10.20
CA GLU A 36 -12.76 7.75 -10.58
C GLU A 36 -11.59 8.68 -10.94
N ASP A 37 -11.71 9.99 -10.61
CA ASP A 37 -10.70 10.96 -10.99
C ASP A 37 -9.46 10.94 -10.10
N PHE A 38 -9.66 10.92 -8.76
CA PHE A 38 -8.54 10.88 -7.81
C PHE A 38 -8.91 10.15 -6.52
N GLY A 39 -8.11 9.17 -6.15
CA GLY A 39 -8.21 8.52 -4.86
C GLY A 39 -7.67 9.36 -3.71
N HIS A 40 -7.91 8.89 -2.50
CA HIS A 40 -7.45 9.51 -1.27
C HIS A 40 -6.46 8.61 -0.55
N TYR A 41 -5.48 9.23 0.11
CA TYR A 41 -4.58 8.54 1.02
C TYR A 41 -5.18 8.59 2.42
N PHE A 42 -5.30 7.44 3.06
CA PHE A 42 -5.84 7.34 4.41
C PHE A 42 -5.19 6.21 5.21
N THR A 43 -5.34 6.25 6.50
CA THR A 43 -4.84 5.21 7.41
C THR A 43 -5.99 4.43 8.01
N VAL A 44 -5.79 3.13 8.16
CA VAL A 44 -6.68 2.24 8.92
C VAL A 44 -6.01 1.97 10.27
N TRP A 45 -6.51 2.64 11.30
CA TRP A 45 -6.02 2.43 12.64
C TRP A 45 -6.96 1.51 13.42
N ALA A 46 -6.40 0.48 14.03
CA ALA A 46 -7.14 -0.45 14.87
C ALA A 46 -6.17 -1.27 15.75
N PRO A 47 -6.61 -1.84 16.87
CA PRO A 47 -5.78 -2.70 17.70
C PRO A 47 -5.16 -3.87 16.92
N ARG A 48 -4.13 -4.51 17.50
CA ARG A 48 -3.55 -5.72 16.92
C ARG A 48 -4.60 -6.82 16.81
N GLN A 49 -4.43 -7.70 15.82
CA GLN A 49 -5.31 -8.86 15.57
C GLN A 49 -6.77 -8.54 15.24
N THR A 50 -7.09 -7.31 14.86
CA THR A 50 -8.45 -6.92 14.42
C THR A 50 -8.70 -7.17 12.94
N GLY A 51 -7.72 -7.74 12.21
CA GLY A 51 -7.85 -8.11 10.80
C GLY A 51 -7.59 -6.96 9.82
N LYS A 52 -6.70 -6.00 10.14
CA LYS A 52 -6.27 -4.92 9.22
C LYS A 52 -5.72 -5.48 7.91
N THR A 53 -4.73 -6.37 7.98
CA THR A 53 -4.15 -7.05 6.81
C THR A 53 -5.19 -7.77 5.97
N TRP A 54 -6.14 -8.44 6.63
CA TRP A 54 -7.26 -9.10 5.95
C TRP A 54 -8.13 -8.09 5.20
N LEU A 55 -8.48 -6.98 5.85
CA LEU A 55 -9.25 -5.89 5.22
C LEU A 55 -8.55 -5.38 3.95
N MET A 56 -7.26 -5.05 4.04
CA MET A 56 -6.49 -4.56 2.88
C MET A 56 -6.49 -5.58 1.72
N ARG A 57 -6.33 -6.88 2.02
CA ARG A 57 -6.40 -7.93 0.99
C ARG A 57 -7.78 -8.04 0.35
N GLN A 58 -8.86 -7.86 1.12
CA GLN A 58 -10.22 -7.87 0.57
C GLN A 58 -10.49 -6.62 -0.28
N VAL A 59 -10.06 -5.44 0.18
CA VAL A 59 -10.17 -4.20 -0.59
C VAL A 59 -9.40 -4.31 -1.91
N LYS A 60 -8.14 -4.78 -1.86
CA LYS A 60 -7.32 -5.01 -3.06
C LYS A 60 -8.05 -5.93 -4.06
N ARG A 61 -8.55 -7.07 -3.58
CA ARG A 61 -9.30 -8.02 -4.41
C ARG A 61 -10.57 -7.39 -4.99
N GLU A 62 -11.32 -6.62 -4.21
CA GLU A 62 -12.54 -5.96 -4.66
C GLU A 62 -12.25 -4.93 -5.77
N ILE A 63 -11.12 -4.21 -5.67
CA ILE A 63 -10.68 -3.30 -6.73
C ILE A 63 -10.31 -4.09 -7.99
N GLU A 64 -9.57 -5.21 -7.86
CA GLU A 64 -9.25 -6.08 -8.99
C GLU A 64 -10.51 -6.62 -9.69
N GLU A 65 -11.52 -7.04 -8.92
CA GLU A 65 -12.77 -7.60 -9.45
C GLU A 65 -13.66 -6.53 -10.11
N ARG A 66 -13.72 -5.30 -9.57
CA ARG A 66 -14.58 -4.22 -10.09
C ARG A 66 -13.96 -3.43 -11.23
N TYR A 67 -12.66 -3.19 -11.18
CA TYR A 67 -11.97 -2.27 -12.10
C TYR A 67 -10.98 -2.96 -13.03
N GLY A 68 -10.81 -4.29 -12.89
CA GLY A 68 -9.94 -5.07 -13.74
C GLY A 68 -8.48 -4.59 -13.68
N ASP A 69 -7.88 -4.35 -14.84
CA ASP A 69 -6.49 -3.93 -14.97
C ASP A 69 -6.30 -2.40 -15.05
N ARG A 70 -7.31 -1.63 -14.65
CA ARG A 70 -7.27 -0.17 -14.65
C ARG A 70 -6.18 0.39 -13.73
N PHE A 71 -5.97 -0.25 -12.59
CA PHE A 71 -4.99 0.16 -11.57
C PHE A 71 -3.84 -0.85 -11.46
N THR A 72 -2.66 -0.35 -11.13
CA THR A 72 -1.56 -1.18 -10.64
C THR A 72 -1.64 -1.25 -9.12
N LEU A 73 -1.89 -2.43 -8.57
CA LEU A 73 -2.14 -2.63 -7.14
C LEU A 73 -0.94 -3.26 -6.45
N GLY A 74 -0.28 -2.54 -5.54
CA GLY A 74 0.82 -3.02 -4.73
C GLY A 74 0.44 -3.21 -3.26
N MET A 75 1.04 -4.19 -2.60
CA MET A 75 0.91 -4.38 -1.15
C MET A 75 2.28 -4.62 -0.54
N MET A 76 2.77 -3.63 0.18
CA MET A 76 4.04 -3.65 0.93
C MET A 76 3.79 -4.05 2.37
N SER A 77 4.68 -4.85 2.96
CA SER A 77 4.70 -5.12 4.40
C SER A 77 5.99 -4.59 4.99
N MET A 78 5.88 -3.77 6.01
CA MET A 78 7.03 -3.24 6.76
C MET A 78 7.51 -4.18 7.87
N GLN A 79 6.86 -5.31 8.07
CA GLN A 79 7.19 -6.27 9.13
C GLN A 79 8.61 -6.83 9.06
N GLY A 80 9.16 -6.97 7.86
CA GLY A 80 10.53 -7.48 7.63
C GLY A 80 11.61 -6.41 7.67
N VAL A 81 11.23 -5.14 7.72
CA VAL A 81 12.17 -4.01 7.70
C VAL A 81 12.73 -3.79 9.10
N VAL A 82 13.93 -4.32 9.35
CA VAL A 82 14.60 -4.17 10.64
C VAL A 82 15.58 -3.01 10.56
N LEU A 83 15.15 -1.84 11.00
CA LEU A 83 15.99 -0.66 11.12
C LEU A 83 16.49 -0.56 12.58
N LYS A 84 17.81 -0.54 12.74
CA LYS A 84 18.44 -0.14 14.00
C LYS A 84 18.62 1.36 13.93
N ASP A 85 18.07 2.05 14.91
CA ASP A 85 18.09 3.51 14.96
C ASP A 85 17.47 4.18 13.71
N GLU A 86 17.26 5.46 13.76
CA GLU A 86 16.57 6.28 12.75
C GLU A 86 17.32 6.37 11.39
N ASP A 87 17.77 5.23 10.87
CA ASP A 87 18.61 5.13 9.67
C ASP A 87 17.76 5.16 8.39
N GLU A 88 17.53 6.36 7.89
CA GLU A 88 16.81 6.61 6.64
C GLU A 88 17.51 6.00 5.42
N GLU A 89 18.86 6.03 5.39
CA GLU A 89 19.62 5.47 4.26
C GLU A 89 19.43 3.94 4.17
N ARG A 90 19.36 3.28 5.32
CA ARG A 90 19.10 1.85 5.36
C ARG A 90 17.70 1.52 4.88
N PHE A 91 16.70 2.34 5.24
CA PHE A 91 15.35 2.16 4.72
C PHE A 91 15.34 2.27 3.19
N LEU A 92 16.02 3.27 2.63
CA LEU A 92 16.07 3.44 1.17
C LEU A 92 16.70 2.23 0.44
N LYS A 93 17.62 1.51 1.07
CA LYS A 93 18.17 0.25 0.53
C LYS A 93 17.19 -0.91 0.53
N GLU A 94 16.17 -0.89 1.41
CA GLU A 94 15.10 -1.90 1.43
C GLU A 94 13.99 -1.58 0.41
N VAL A 95 13.85 -0.32 -0.02
CA VAL A 95 12.79 0.13 -0.94
C VAL A 95 12.75 -0.68 -2.24
N PRO A 96 13.88 -0.99 -2.92
CA PRO A 96 13.85 -1.79 -4.14
C PRO A 96 13.14 -3.12 -3.95
N LEU A 97 13.53 -3.87 -2.92
CA LEU A 97 12.95 -5.16 -2.60
C LEU A 97 11.45 -5.02 -2.27
N LEU A 98 11.07 -4.03 -1.48
CA LEU A 98 9.67 -3.76 -1.12
C LEU A 98 8.81 -3.47 -2.35
N ILE A 99 9.31 -2.65 -3.29
CA ILE A 99 8.62 -2.33 -4.54
C ILE A 99 8.53 -3.56 -5.45
N GLU A 100 9.62 -4.30 -5.61
CA GLU A 100 9.66 -5.51 -6.44
C GLU A 100 8.69 -6.57 -5.95
N GLU A 101 8.63 -6.79 -4.63
CA GLU A 101 7.69 -7.74 -4.02
C GLU A 101 6.24 -7.27 -4.12
N ALA A 102 5.98 -5.98 -3.85
CA ALA A 102 4.63 -5.43 -3.86
C ALA A 102 3.99 -5.46 -5.25
N PHE A 103 4.75 -5.14 -6.29
CA PHE A 103 4.25 -4.99 -7.65
C PHE A 103 4.65 -6.09 -8.62
N LYS A 104 5.49 -7.06 -8.17
CA LYS A 104 6.02 -8.15 -9.01
C LYS A 104 6.79 -7.65 -10.25
N ILE A 105 7.55 -6.59 -10.06
CA ILE A 105 8.40 -5.97 -11.07
C ILE A 105 9.87 -6.03 -10.61
N LYS A 106 10.80 -5.78 -11.54
CA LYS A 106 12.22 -5.55 -11.21
C LYS A 106 12.57 -4.10 -11.46
N LEU A 107 13.21 -3.45 -10.49
CA LEU A 107 13.75 -2.12 -10.67
C LEU A 107 15.02 -2.18 -11.52
N ARG A 108 15.16 -1.22 -12.43
CA ARG A 108 16.40 -1.05 -13.22
C ARG A 108 17.47 -0.34 -12.44
N GLU A 109 17.06 0.61 -11.60
CA GLU A 109 17.93 1.44 -10.78
C GLU A 109 17.34 1.50 -9.37
N GLU A 110 18.21 1.40 -8.37
CA GLU A 110 17.82 1.47 -6.97
C GLU A 110 17.79 2.93 -6.52
N PRO A 111 16.69 3.42 -5.93
CA PRO A 111 16.63 4.78 -5.43
C PRO A 111 17.56 4.95 -4.22
N GLY A 112 18.58 5.79 -4.35
CA GLY A 112 19.51 6.13 -3.27
C GLY A 112 19.07 7.34 -2.43
N SER A 113 17.90 7.94 -2.75
CA SER A 113 17.38 9.11 -2.07
C SER A 113 15.85 9.15 -2.08
N TRP A 114 15.24 9.89 -1.14
CA TRP A 114 13.80 10.13 -1.11
C TRP A 114 13.29 10.79 -2.40
N LYS A 115 14.11 11.61 -3.03
CA LYS A 115 13.78 12.23 -4.32
C LYS A 115 13.67 11.18 -5.42
N GLU A 116 14.59 10.25 -5.48
CA GLU A 116 14.57 9.15 -6.47
C GLU A 116 13.44 8.17 -6.19
N PHE A 117 13.19 7.85 -4.92
CA PHE A 117 12.02 7.05 -4.55
C PHE A 117 10.72 7.69 -5.06
N ARG A 118 10.56 9.00 -4.91
CA ARG A 118 9.39 9.72 -5.44
C ARG A 118 9.29 9.63 -6.96
N VAL A 119 10.42 9.65 -7.67
CA VAL A 119 10.48 9.58 -9.14
C VAL A 119 9.86 8.28 -9.66
N LEU A 120 9.92 7.17 -8.90
CA LEU A 120 9.30 5.91 -9.31
C LEU A 120 7.82 6.04 -9.67
N PHE A 121 7.12 6.97 -9.02
CA PHE A 121 5.68 7.18 -9.22
C PHE A 121 5.32 8.30 -10.21
N LYS A 122 6.30 8.93 -10.88
CA LYS A 122 6.03 9.96 -11.90
C LYS A 122 5.32 9.39 -13.12
N LYS A 123 4.46 10.19 -13.76
CA LYS A 123 3.86 9.87 -15.05
C LYS A 123 4.92 9.77 -16.15
N GLU A 124 5.86 10.71 -16.16
CA GLU A 124 6.99 10.73 -17.09
C GLU A 124 8.28 10.35 -16.37
N GLY A 125 8.96 9.32 -16.87
CA GLY A 125 10.22 8.83 -16.30
C GLY A 125 10.06 7.99 -15.03
N GLY A 126 8.84 7.67 -14.59
CA GLY A 126 8.57 6.68 -13.55
C GLY A 126 8.55 5.25 -14.08
N ILE A 127 8.26 4.30 -13.18
CA ILE A 127 8.28 2.86 -13.51
C ILE A 127 6.90 2.31 -13.84
N PHE A 128 5.84 3.05 -13.54
CA PHE A 128 4.46 2.64 -13.74
C PHE A 128 3.87 3.28 -14.99
N ASN A 129 2.93 2.60 -15.64
CA ASN A 129 2.21 3.08 -16.82
C ASN A 129 0.70 3.23 -16.61
N LYS A 130 0.22 2.92 -15.39
CA LYS A 130 -1.18 3.02 -14.96
C LYS A 130 -1.24 3.63 -13.56
N PRO A 131 -2.40 4.20 -13.16
CA PRO A 131 -2.59 4.67 -11.80
C PRO A 131 -2.29 3.59 -10.77
N VAL A 132 -1.57 3.95 -9.73
CA VAL A 132 -1.07 3.04 -8.69
C VAL A 132 -1.88 3.22 -7.41
N ILE A 133 -2.35 2.12 -6.84
CA ILE A 133 -2.88 2.07 -5.48
C ILE A 133 -1.93 1.23 -4.64
N LEU A 134 -1.40 1.84 -3.57
CA LEU A 134 -0.39 1.23 -2.71
C LEU A 134 -0.93 1.00 -1.31
N PHE A 135 -0.98 -0.26 -0.89
CA PHE A 135 -1.28 -0.66 0.48
C PHE A 135 0.02 -0.85 1.24
N ILE A 136 0.11 -0.26 2.43
CA ILE A 136 1.27 -0.41 3.32
C ILE A 136 0.80 -1.01 4.64
N ASP A 137 1.24 -2.23 4.93
CA ASP A 137 0.95 -2.94 6.18
C ASP A 137 2.07 -2.78 7.20
N GLU A 138 1.74 -2.81 8.48
CA GLU A 138 2.68 -2.66 9.60
C GLU A 138 3.51 -1.35 9.52
N PHE A 139 2.87 -0.27 9.03
CA PHE A 139 3.50 1.04 8.87
C PHE A 139 4.06 1.61 10.19
N ASP A 140 3.40 1.28 11.28
CA ASP A 140 3.78 1.64 12.66
C ASP A 140 5.00 0.89 13.20
N SER A 141 5.54 -0.09 12.46
CA SER A 141 6.79 -0.77 12.81
C SER A 141 8.05 0.03 12.44
N LEU A 142 7.89 1.06 11.60
CA LEU A 142 9.00 1.90 11.15
C LEU A 142 9.40 2.94 12.22
N PRO A 143 10.68 3.36 12.24
CA PRO A 143 11.10 4.50 13.06
C PRO A 143 10.36 5.79 12.70
N SER A 144 10.13 6.65 13.68
CA SER A 144 9.35 7.89 13.51
C SER A 144 9.87 8.79 12.41
N LYS A 145 11.18 8.96 12.27
CA LYS A 145 11.78 9.75 11.17
C LYS A 145 11.46 9.20 9.79
N VAL A 146 11.51 7.88 9.63
CA VAL A 146 11.15 7.24 8.36
C VAL A 146 9.68 7.43 8.04
N ILE A 147 8.81 7.30 9.06
CA ILE A 147 7.38 7.58 8.94
C ILE A 147 7.15 9.02 8.47
N ASP A 148 7.80 9.99 9.12
CA ASP A 148 7.66 11.41 8.80
C ASP A 148 8.10 11.72 7.36
N GLN A 149 9.19 11.11 6.91
CA GLN A 149 9.68 11.25 5.54
C GLN A 149 8.71 10.63 4.52
N LEU A 150 8.19 9.43 4.79
CA LEU A 150 7.20 8.79 3.93
C LEU A 150 5.89 9.60 3.85
N VAL A 151 5.40 10.08 4.98
CA VAL A 151 4.20 10.93 5.03
C VAL A 151 4.42 12.23 4.24
N THR A 152 5.59 12.86 4.42
CA THR A 152 5.96 14.08 3.67
C THR A 152 6.03 13.81 2.18
N LEU A 153 6.66 12.70 1.77
CA LEU A 153 6.76 12.27 0.38
C LEU A 153 5.38 12.02 -0.24
N PHE A 154 4.53 11.24 0.43
CA PHE A 154 3.19 10.95 -0.07
C PHE A 154 2.31 12.21 -0.13
N ARG A 155 2.43 13.11 0.84
CA ARG A 155 1.75 14.41 0.81
C ARG A 155 2.20 15.26 -0.38
N ASP A 156 3.50 15.33 -0.67
CA ASP A 156 4.02 16.07 -1.83
C ASP A 156 3.51 15.47 -3.15
N ILE A 157 3.48 14.14 -3.26
CA ILE A 157 2.89 13.45 -4.42
C ILE A 157 1.40 13.80 -4.54
N TYR A 158 0.64 13.72 -3.45
CA TYR A 158 -0.80 14.03 -3.46
C TYR A 158 -1.10 15.46 -3.90
N LEU A 159 -0.31 16.43 -3.43
CA LEU A 159 -0.47 17.84 -3.82
C LEU A 159 -0.11 18.09 -5.29
N LYS A 160 0.74 17.24 -5.88
CA LYS A 160 1.21 17.32 -7.27
C LYS A 160 0.68 16.15 -8.13
N ARG A 161 -0.44 15.56 -7.74
CA ARG A 161 -1.02 14.33 -8.34
C ARG A 161 -1.17 14.34 -9.86
N GLU A 162 -1.30 15.51 -10.47
CA GLU A 162 -1.33 15.66 -11.93
C GLU A 162 -0.04 15.14 -12.60
N SER A 163 1.09 15.16 -11.89
CA SER A 163 2.40 14.72 -12.38
C SER A 163 2.77 13.29 -11.95
N TYR A 164 1.93 12.65 -11.13
CA TYR A 164 2.21 11.33 -10.56
C TYR A 164 1.11 10.32 -10.87
N LEU A 165 1.48 9.04 -10.84
CA LEU A 165 0.57 7.92 -10.99
C LEU A 165 0.13 7.32 -9.65
N LEU A 166 0.71 7.71 -8.51
CA LEU A 166 0.24 7.25 -7.21
C LEU A 166 -1.12 7.87 -6.92
N HIS A 167 -2.15 7.03 -7.05
CA HIS A 167 -3.55 7.42 -7.09
C HIS A 167 -4.22 7.31 -5.71
N GLY A 168 -3.87 6.26 -4.95
CA GLY A 168 -4.42 5.98 -3.64
C GLY A 168 -3.57 5.02 -2.81
#